data_61259ce8bd7fdaff5d04e5152b5c9e1d
#
_entry.id   61259ce8bd7fdaff5d04e5152b5c9e1d
#
_cell.length_a   1.000
_cell.length_b   1.000
_cell.length_c   1.000
_cell.angle_alpha   90.00
_cell.angle_beta   90.00
_cell.angle_gamma   90.00
#
_symmetry.space_group_name_H-M   'P 1'
#
loop_
_entity.id
_entity.type
_entity.pdbx_description
1 polymer ?
#
loop_
_entity_poly.entity_id
_entity_poly.type
_entity_poly.pdbx_seq_one_letter_code
_entity_poly.pdbx_strand_id
1 'polypeptide(L)'
;MTKEFFEEFMQLPSCSKHEDMVQEFLLEWGKAHGCKTKKDAKGNIYLEKGSGIRPCLINHIDTVHSDQKELVKQKMMKKIIWNGDHVTAENPLTGKQTGLGMDNQGGACIALAVVNRLPAVKAIFTVEEEIGMLGIKEADMHFFDDAAFVISNDSPDENRATHYSSGVQLYSDDFFEKWLQPTCAKHGVTSFRSEPWTCIKIVRSTWTDKDGKHLECLNFGNAGDNPHSDQEGASFKGVCNAEELLYDLCTSIPCDKQHVSDIKEEPRTWSRGNLPSFASYAGYGDESDDFDDDSSLNDDWQLHDDTDLCQFIFTYDDKEQYEKHKELCEGEGILISFNNYKSNSSTAMAEGELQEIKNAYILWYQLFYDDPTVKTWDELSMVDDLEDFSDGIIFLDDPLDALDNGSSASSTTSAKKKEEKKEENKASQMDFWEWIQARKRGEV
;
A
#
# COMPACT_ATOMS: atom_id res chain seq x y z
N MET A 1 -19.81 6.88 -5.71
CA MET A 1 -18.97 6.69 -6.93
C MET A 1 -19.78 6.03 -8.03
N THR A 2 -19.52 6.34 -9.31
CA THR A 2 -20.12 5.59 -10.43
C THR A 2 -19.14 4.57 -10.98
N LYS A 3 -19.66 3.51 -11.64
CA LYS A 3 -18.80 2.49 -12.27
C LYS A 3 -17.93 3.10 -13.37
N GLU A 4 -18.50 4.03 -14.13
CA GLU A 4 -17.81 4.72 -15.22
C GLU A 4 -16.61 5.51 -14.73
N PHE A 5 -16.74 6.24 -13.61
CA PHE A 5 -15.63 6.98 -13.01
C PHE A 5 -14.57 6.05 -12.43
N PHE A 6 -14.98 5.00 -11.74
CA PHE A 6 -14.08 3.99 -11.24
C PHE A 6 -13.27 3.35 -12.37
N GLU A 7 -13.94 2.89 -13.42
CA GLU A 7 -13.29 2.29 -14.58
C GLU A 7 -12.38 3.30 -15.30
N GLU A 8 -12.83 4.53 -15.46
CA GLU A 8 -12.06 5.62 -16.07
C GLU A 8 -10.72 5.85 -15.37
N PHE A 9 -10.69 5.78 -14.04
CA PHE A 9 -9.46 5.99 -13.27
C PHE A 9 -8.63 4.71 -13.15
N MET A 10 -9.26 3.58 -12.81
CA MET A 10 -8.54 2.33 -12.55
C MET A 10 -7.96 1.68 -13.81
N GLN A 11 -8.40 2.04 -15.01
CA GLN A 11 -7.78 1.57 -16.25
C GLN A 11 -6.39 2.18 -16.49
N LEU A 12 -6.01 3.26 -15.79
CA LEU A 12 -4.70 3.88 -15.94
C LEU A 12 -3.63 2.95 -15.34
N PRO A 13 -2.63 2.52 -16.12
CA PRO A 13 -1.53 1.74 -15.57
C PRO A 13 -0.60 2.64 -14.75
N SER A 14 -0.03 2.08 -13.68
CA SER A 14 0.97 2.74 -12.86
C SER A 14 1.88 1.71 -12.21
N CYS A 15 3.14 2.04 -12.05
CA CYS A 15 4.06 1.36 -11.15
C CYS A 15 5.13 2.36 -10.72
N SER A 16 5.85 2.06 -9.63
CA SER A 16 6.89 2.96 -9.09
C SER A 16 7.85 3.45 -10.18
N LYS A 17 8.10 4.75 -10.22
CA LYS A 17 8.86 5.50 -11.24
C LYS A 17 8.20 5.58 -12.63
N HIS A 18 6.95 5.15 -12.76
CA HIS A 18 6.17 5.20 -14.02
C HIS A 18 4.71 5.58 -13.74
N GLU A 19 4.50 6.68 -13.04
CA GLU A 19 3.18 7.20 -12.62
C GLU A 19 2.64 8.30 -13.58
N ASP A 20 3.34 8.56 -14.68
CA ASP A 20 3.09 9.72 -15.55
C ASP A 20 1.63 9.83 -16.02
N MET A 21 0.98 8.71 -16.38
CA MET A 21 -0.39 8.72 -16.87
C MET A 21 -1.38 9.11 -15.78
N VAL A 22 -1.17 8.58 -14.56
CA VAL A 22 -2.02 8.93 -13.39
C VAL A 22 -1.77 10.37 -12.96
N GLN A 23 -0.52 10.85 -12.95
CA GLN A 23 -0.20 12.24 -12.63
C GLN A 23 -0.87 13.22 -13.61
N GLU A 24 -0.82 12.92 -14.91
CA GLU A 24 -1.47 13.76 -15.94
C GLU A 24 -2.98 13.79 -15.76
N PHE A 25 -3.60 12.62 -15.53
CA PHE A 25 -5.02 12.53 -15.20
C PHE A 25 -5.38 13.41 -14.00
N LEU A 26 -4.66 13.29 -12.88
CA LEU A 26 -4.93 14.03 -11.64
C LEU A 26 -4.86 15.53 -11.84
N LEU A 27 -3.89 16.02 -12.60
CA LEU A 27 -3.73 17.45 -12.90
C LEU A 27 -4.91 17.98 -13.75
N GLU A 28 -5.32 17.27 -14.78
CA GLU A 28 -6.42 17.68 -15.65
C GLU A 28 -7.77 17.53 -14.94
N TRP A 29 -7.97 16.41 -14.21
CA TRP A 29 -9.17 16.18 -13.42
C TRP A 29 -9.35 17.27 -12.35
N GLY A 30 -8.29 17.59 -11.61
CA GLY A 30 -8.34 18.61 -10.56
C GLY A 30 -8.75 19.98 -11.13
N LYS A 31 -8.17 20.40 -12.26
CA LYS A 31 -8.55 21.64 -12.96
C LYS A 31 -10.01 21.64 -13.38
N ALA A 32 -10.48 20.53 -13.96
CA ALA A 32 -11.87 20.40 -14.41
C ALA A 32 -12.88 20.46 -13.24
N HIS A 33 -12.47 20.05 -12.02
CA HIS A 33 -13.32 20.05 -10.83
C HIS A 33 -13.07 21.25 -9.90
N GLY A 34 -12.42 22.30 -10.39
CA GLY A 34 -12.25 23.57 -9.69
C GLY A 34 -11.21 23.54 -8.57
N CYS A 35 -10.27 22.60 -8.62
CA CYS A 35 -9.15 22.56 -7.72
C CYS A 35 -7.99 23.42 -8.24
N LYS A 36 -7.27 24.06 -7.33
CA LYS A 36 -5.91 24.51 -7.60
C LYS A 36 -5.01 23.28 -7.60
N THR A 37 -4.22 23.12 -8.67
CA THR A 37 -3.36 21.95 -8.87
C THR A 37 -1.89 22.34 -8.86
N LYS A 38 -1.02 21.49 -8.28
CA LYS A 38 0.44 21.65 -8.28
C LYS A 38 1.07 20.26 -8.45
N LYS A 39 2.14 20.17 -9.21
CA LYS A 39 3.07 19.03 -9.22
C LYS A 39 4.39 19.55 -8.64
N ASP A 40 4.96 18.84 -7.67
CA ASP A 40 6.29 19.18 -7.15
C ASP A 40 7.43 18.55 -7.98
N ALA A 41 8.66 18.79 -7.56
CA ALA A 41 9.84 18.28 -8.28
C ALA A 41 9.97 16.76 -8.18
N LYS A 42 9.48 16.14 -7.10
CA LYS A 42 9.47 14.69 -6.92
C LYS A 42 8.42 14.01 -7.80
N GLY A 43 7.33 14.70 -8.09
CA GLY A 43 6.22 14.19 -8.88
C GLY A 43 4.90 14.10 -8.11
N ASN A 44 4.87 14.42 -6.83
CA ASN A 44 3.64 14.44 -6.06
C ASN A 44 2.65 15.46 -6.63
N ILE A 45 1.37 15.10 -6.63
CA ILE A 45 0.29 15.96 -7.12
C ILE A 45 -0.53 16.48 -5.95
N TYR A 46 -0.70 17.79 -5.90
CA TYR A 46 -1.47 18.49 -4.87
C TYR A 46 -2.73 19.08 -5.47
N LEU A 47 -3.87 18.83 -4.82
CA LEU A 47 -5.16 19.43 -5.15
C LEU A 47 -5.67 20.23 -3.96
N GLU A 48 -6.12 21.46 -4.22
CA GLU A 48 -6.75 22.32 -3.22
C GLU A 48 -8.08 22.86 -3.71
N LYS A 49 -9.14 22.68 -2.92
CA LYS A 49 -10.49 23.21 -3.18
C LYS A 49 -10.97 23.98 -1.95
N GLY A 50 -11.59 25.14 -2.15
CA GLY A 50 -12.01 26.00 -1.05
C GLY A 50 -10.85 26.66 -0.30
N SER A 51 -11.10 27.09 0.95
CA SER A 51 -10.11 27.79 1.80
C SER A 51 -10.40 27.55 3.28
N GLY A 52 -9.45 27.95 4.15
CA GLY A 52 -9.53 27.75 5.60
C GLY A 52 -9.03 26.36 6.00
N ILE A 53 -9.23 26.03 7.27
CA ILE A 53 -8.92 24.68 7.79
C ILE A 53 -9.89 23.67 7.19
N ARG A 54 -9.41 22.56 6.67
CA ARG A 54 -10.20 21.57 5.88
C ARG A 54 -9.60 20.17 5.97
N PRO A 55 -10.37 19.11 5.71
CA PRO A 55 -9.82 17.76 5.69
C PRO A 55 -8.73 17.65 4.61
N CYS A 56 -7.73 16.82 4.85
CA CYS A 56 -6.68 16.51 3.89
C CYS A 56 -6.66 15.02 3.60
N LEU A 57 -6.70 14.65 2.33
CA LEU A 57 -6.65 13.29 1.85
C LEU A 57 -5.24 12.98 1.33
N ILE A 58 -4.73 11.79 1.61
CA ILE A 58 -3.41 11.35 1.13
C ILE A 58 -3.51 9.92 0.61
N ASN A 59 -3.01 9.67 -0.58
CA ASN A 59 -2.89 8.33 -1.15
C ASN A 59 -1.69 8.31 -2.09
N HIS A 60 -1.02 7.17 -2.21
CA HIS A 60 0.00 7.01 -3.24
C HIS A 60 -0.63 6.53 -4.55
N ILE A 61 0.08 6.74 -5.65
CA ILE A 61 -0.43 6.44 -7.00
C ILE A 61 0.43 5.46 -7.77
N ASP A 62 1.57 5.07 -7.22
CA ASP A 62 2.35 3.95 -7.74
C ASP A 62 1.78 2.61 -7.24
N THR A 63 2.18 1.54 -7.88
CA THR A 63 1.87 0.17 -7.50
C THR A 63 3.10 -0.71 -7.69
N VAL A 64 3.13 -1.91 -7.12
CA VAL A 64 4.20 -2.90 -7.32
C VAL A 64 4.19 -3.56 -8.71
N HIS A 65 3.12 -3.39 -9.50
CA HIS A 65 2.86 -4.13 -10.74
C HIS A 65 3.78 -3.71 -11.89
N SER A 66 4.99 -4.21 -11.89
CA SER A 66 6.04 -3.87 -12.88
C SER A 66 5.69 -4.29 -14.32
N ASP A 67 4.78 -5.24 -14.52
CA ASP A 67 4.24 -5.64 -15.83
C ASP A 67 3.44 -4.52 -16.51
N GLN A 68 2.96 -3.53 -15.75
CA GLN A 68 2.26 -2.35 -16.26
C GLN A 68 3.22 -1.29 -16.82
N LYS A 69 4.51 -1.39 -16.55
CA LYS A 69 5.52 -0.45 -17.06
C LYS A 69 5.49 -0.26 -18.57
N GLU A 70 5.27 -1.34 -19.31
CA GLU A 70 5.22 -1.27 -20.78
C GLU A 70 3.91 -0.63 -21.25
N LEU A 71 2.81 -0.80 -20.52
CA LEU A 71 1.56 -0.09 -20.79
C LEU A 71 1.74 1.42 -20.64
N VAL A 72 2.39 1.87 -19.55
CA VAL A 72 2.70 3.31 -19.36
C VAL A 72 3.53 3.86 -20.51
N LYS A 73 4.60 3.15 -20.93
CA LYS A 73 5.46 3.58 -22.03
C LYS A 73 4.72 3.68 -23.36
N GLN A 74 3.81 2.74 -23.61
CA GLN A 74 2.99 2.73 -24.84
C GLN A 74 1.72 3.56 -24.71
N LYS A 75 1.45 4.14 -23.54
CA LYS A 75 0.23 4.89 -23.19
C LYS A 75 -1.05 4.08 -23.43
N MET A 76 -0.98 2.82 -23.14
CA MET A 76 -2.10 1.88 -23.21
C MET A 76 -2.75 1.71 -21.86
N MET A 77 -4.06 1.61 -21.83
CA MET A 77 -4.82 1.40 -20.60
C MET A 77 -4.95 -0.08 -20.26
N LYS A 78 -5.07 -0.39 -18.97
CA LYS A 78 -5.50 -1.72 -18.49
C LYS A 78 -6.94 -1.96 -18.97
N LYS A 79 -7.30 -3.21 -19.13
CA LYS A 79 -8.68 -3.60 -19.39
C LYS A 79 -9.33 -4.00 -18.07
N ILE A 80 -10.36 -3.28 -17.67
CA ILE A 80 -11.13 -3.56 -16.47
C ILE A 80 -12.12 -4.68 -16.74
N ILE A 81 -12.13 -5.70 -15.87
CA ILE A 81 -12.97 -6.88 -15.99
C ILE A 81 -13.95 -6.92 -14.83
N TRP A 82 -15.24 -6.90 -15.17
CA TRP A 82 -16.33 -6.98 -14.20
C TRP A 82 -16.87 -8.41 -14.09
N ASN A 83 -16.88 -8.95 -12.88
CA ASN A 83 -17.52 -10.21 -12.54
C ASN A 83 -18.55 -9.99 -11.43
N GLY A 84 -19.73 -9.51 -11.82
CA GLY A 84 -20.76 -9.07 -10.87
C GLY A 84 -20.35 -7.81 -10.12
N ASP A 85 -20.09 -7.93 -8.81
CA ASP A 85 -19.58 -6.87 -7.96
C ASP A 85 -18.05 -6.84 -7.92
N HIS A 86 -17.41 -7.96 -8.19
CA HIS A 86 -15.96 -8.07 -8.16
C HIS A 86 -15.31 -7.55 -9.45
N VAL A 87 -14.21 -6.83 -9.28
CA VAL A 87 -13.49 -6.14 -10.37
C VAL A 87 -12.03 -6.57 -10.35
N THR A 88 -11.49 -6.88 -11.52
CA THR A 88 -10.08 -7.17 -11.75
C THR A 88 -9.56 -6.43 -12.98
N ALA A 89 -8.28 -6.55 -13.30
CA ALA A 89 -7.69 -5.98 -14.49
C ALA A 89 -6.97 -7.02 -15.36
N GLU A 90 -6.90 -6.77 -16.65
CA GLU A 90 -6.14 -7.55 -17.64
C GLU A 90 -5.12 -6.62 -18.34
N ASN A 91 -3.89 -7.10 -18.48
CA ASN A 91 -2.89 -6.43 -19.29
C ASN A 91 -3.15 -6.74 -20.77
N PRO A 92 -3.57 -5.77 -21.60
CA PRO A 92 -3.97 -6.01 -22.98
C PRO A 92 -2.81 -6.45 -23.89
N LEU A 93 -1.56 -6.21 -23.49
CA LEU A 93 -0.39 -6.66 -24.27
C LEU A 93 -0.16 -8.17 -24.13
N THR A 94 -0.44 -8.72 -22.96
CA THR A 94 -0.19 -10.13 -22.64
C THR A 94 -1.46 -10.98 -22.65
N GLY A 95 -2.63 -10.36 -22.47
CA GLY A 95 -3.91 -11.03 -22.26
C GLY A 95 -4.00 -11.78 -20.93
N LYS A 96 -3.10 -11.48 -19.97
CA LYS A 96 -3.10 -12.05 -18.63
C LYS A 96 -3.70 -11.07 -17.63
N GLN A 97 -4.19 -11.60 -16.52
CA GLN A 97 -4.55 -10.79 -15.37
C GLN A 97 -3.33 -10.00 -14.89
N THR A 98 -3.54 -8.79 -14.43
CA THR A 98 -2.57 -7.91 -13.77
C THR A 98 -3.24 -7.29 -12.56
N GLY A 99 -2.48 -6.74 -11.63
CA GLY A 99 -3.05 -6.05 -10.48
C GLY A 99 -3.97 -4.92 -10.89
N LEU A 100 -5.11 -4.83 -10.19
CA LEU A 100 -6.07 -3.74 -10.40
C LEU A 100 -5.48 -2.39 -9.98
N GLY A 101 -4.58 -2.38 -8.97
CA GLY A 101 -3.97 -1.19 -8.37
C GLY A 101 -4.80 -0.62 -7.23
N MET A 102 -5.48 -1.48 -6.47
CA MET A 102 -6.21 -1.02 -5.28
C MET A 102 -5.26 -0.44 -4.26
N ASP A 103 -4.06 -1.00 -4.14
CA ASP A 103 -2.93 -0.49 -3.40
C ASP A 103 -2.01 0.35 -4.31
N ASN A 104 -2.12 1.74 -4.31
CA ASN A 104 -3.18 2.51 -3.64
C ASN A 104 -3.86 3.48 -4.63
N GLN A 105 -3.90 3.14 -5.95
CA GLN A 105 -4.75 3.87 -6.91
C GLN A 105 -6.24 3.79 -6.50
N GLY A 106 -6.67 2.66 -5.91
CA GLY A 106 -8.03 2.52 -5.40
C GLY A 106 -8.38 3.58 -4.36
N GLY A 107 -7.49 3.78 -3.37
CA GLY A 107 -7.62 4.86 -2.39
C GLY A 107 -7.60 6.25 -3.03
N ALA A 108 -6.75 6.47 -4.03
CA ALA A 108 -6.74 7.70 -4.81
C ALA A 108 -8.06 7.94 -5.56
N CYS A 109 -8.65 6.90 -6.15
CA CYS A 109 -9.97 6.95 -6.79
C CYS A 109 -11.08 7.36 -5.81
N ILE A 110 -11.10 6.73 -4.61
CA ILE A 110 -12.02 7.08 -3.53
C ILE A 110 -11.85 8.54 -3.11
N ALA A 111 -10.59 8.98 -2.92
CA ALA A 111 -10.30 10.36 -2.56
C ALA A 111 -10.81 11.37 -3.60
N LEU A 112 -10.61 11.11 -4.90
CA LEU A 112 -11.13 11.96 -5.98
C LEU A 112 -12.65 12.07 -5.95
N ALA A 113 -13.36 10.96 -5.74
CA ALA A 113 -14.82 10.96 -5.64
C ALA A 113 -15.30 11.86 -4.48
N VAL A 114 -14.60 11.81 -3.34
CA VAL A 114 -14.90 12.66 -2.17
C VAL A 114 -14.52 14.13 -2.41
N VAL A 115 -13.36 14.40 -3.04
CA VAL A 115 -12.95 15.77 -3.45
C VAL A 115 -14.01 16.42 -4.35
N ASN A 116 -14.61 15.65 -5.26
CA ASN A 116 -15.68 16.15 -6.11
C ASN A 116 -16.90 16.64 -5.33
N ARG A 117 -17.27 15.93 -4.26
CA ARG A 117 -18.47 16.20 -3.42
C ARG A 117 -18.24 17.32 -2.41
N LEU A 118 -17.02 17.54 -1.93
CA LEU A 118 -16.72 18.50 -0.88
C LEU A 118 -16.53 19.92 -1.43
N PRO A 119 -17.04 20.96 -0.73
CA PRO A 119 -16.81 22.36 -1.11
C PRO A 119 -15.40 22.86 -0.74
N ALA A 120 -14.76 22.25 0.25
CA ALA A 120 -13.43 22.60 0.72
C ALA A 120 -12.68 21.34 1.18
N VAL A 121 -11.53 21.06 0.59
CA VAL A 121 -10.72 19.87 0.86
C VAL A 121 -9.32 20.07 0.27
N LYS A 122 -8.33 19.39 0.85
CA LYS A 122 -7.00 19.21 0.28
C LYS A 122 -6.81 17.73 -0.07
N ALA A 123 -6.01 17.47 -1.11
CA ALA A 123 -5.56 16.12 -1.38
C ALA A 123 -4.12 16.16 -1.90
N ILE A 124 -3.32 15.20 -1.48
CA ILE A 124 -1.99 14.93 -2.01
C ILE A 124 -1.95 13.49 -2.51
N PHE A 125 -1.41 13.31 -3.71
CA PHE A 125 -1.18 12.02 -4.32
C PHE A 125 0.32 11.85 -4.48
N THR A 126 0.89 10.92 -3.72
CA THR A 126 2.33 10.71 -3.64
C THR A 126 2.80 9.66 -4.63
N VAL A 127 4.06 9.71 -5.00
CA VAL A 127 4.73 8.77 -5.91
C VAL A 127 5.74 7.92 -5.15
N GLU A 128 6.13 6.77 -5.73
CA GLU A 128 7.22 5.94 -5.22
C GLU A 128 7.04 5.55 -3.74
N GLU A 129 5.81 5.22 -3.33
CA GLU A 129 5.54 4.69 -1.99
C GLU A 129 6.14 3.31 -1.83
N GLU A 130 5.86 2.41 -2.78
CA GLU A 130 6.20 0.99 -2.82
C GLU A 130 7.72 0.70 -2.84
N ILE A 131 8.53 1.72 -3.03
CA ILE A 131 9.98 1.64 -3.01
C ILE A 131 10.60 2.50 -1.90
N GLY A 132 9.85 2.66 -0.80
CA GLY A 132 10.31 3.28 0.43
C GLY A 132 9.73 4.66 0.71
N MET A 133 8.49 4.94 0.32
CA MET A 133 7.76 6.19 0.62
C MET A 133 8.49 7.45 0.19
N LEU A 134 9.20 7.40 -0.96
CA LEU A 134 10.08 8.49 -1.38
C LEU A 134 9.30 9.78 -1.67
N GLY A 135 8.10 9.65 -2.24
CA GLY A 135 7.25 10.80 -2.53
C GLY A 135 6.89 11.60 -1.29
N ILE A 136 6.34 10.94 -0.27
CA ILE A 136 5.92 11.65 0.96
C ILE A 136 7.09 12.16 1.79
N LYS A 137 8.25 11.48 1.78
CA LYS A 137 9.46 11.95 2.47
C LYS A 137 9.98 13.28 1.90
N GLU A 138 9.75 13.53 0.60
CA GLU A 138 10.15 14.76 -0.09
C GLU A 138 9.00 15.77 -0.23
N ALA A 139 7.79 15.46 0.28
CA ALA A 139 6.64 16.34 0.18
C ALA A 139 6.80 17.60 1.04
N ASP A 140 6.20 18.70 0.57
CA ASP A 140 6.14 19.95 1.31
C ASP A 140 5.21 19.83 2.54
N MET A 141 5.77 19.60 3.73
CA MET A 141 5.01 19.48 4.97
C MET A 141 4.16 20.72 5.31
N HIS A 142 4.51 21.91 4.81
CA HIS A 142 3.66 23.09 4.93
C HIS A 142 2.30 22.96 4.22
N PHE A 143 2.18 21.99 3.31
CA PHE A 143 0.88 21.67 2.73
C PHE A 143 -0.14 21.27 3.79
N PHE A 144 0.26 20.75 4.94
CA PHE A 144 -0.62 20.33 6.02
C PHE A 144 -0.93 21.41 7.05
N ASP A 145 -0.37 22.62 6.94
CA ASP A 145 -0.54 23.71 7.94
C ASP A 145 -1.98 24.19 8.13
N ASP A 146 -2.86 23.97 7.15
CA ASP A 146 -4.30 24.24 7.22
C ASP A 146 -5.14 22.96 7.07
N ALA A 147 -4.57 21.81 7.34
CA ALA A 147 -5.31 20.55 7.43
C ALA A 147 -6.01 20.42 8.80
N ALA A 148 -7.29 20.08 8.81
CA ALA A 148 -8.01 19.77 10.04
C ALA A 148 -7.54 18.45 10.65
N PHE A 149 -7.35 17.45 9.82
CA PHE A 149 -6.83 16.11 10.04
C PHE A 149 -6.44 15.51 8.68
N VAL A 150 -5.78 14.37 8.68
CA VAL A 150 -5.34 13.71 7.44
C VAL A 150 -5.95 12.31 7.33
N ILE A 151 -6.44 11.93 6.16
CA ILE A 151 -7.03 10.59 5.93
C ILE A 151 -6.40 9.95 4.70
N SER A 152 -6.12 8.63 4.79
CA SER A 152 -5.77 7.73 3.70
C SER A 152 -6.80 6.59 3.59
N ASN A 153 -6.92 6.00 2.41
CA ASN A 153 -7.54 4.69 2.18
C ASN A 153 -6.47 3.75 1.60
N ASP A 154 -5.55 3.33 2.46
CA ASP A 154 -4.32 2.61 2.13
C ASP A 154 -4.20 1.33 2.95
N SER A 155 -5.28 0.63 3.08
CA SER A 155 -5.38 -0.66 3.76
C SER A 155 -6.26 -1.59 2.92
N PRO A 156 -5.95 -2.89 2.81
CA PRO A 156 -6.86 -3.83 2.16
C PRO A 156 -8.14 -4.00 2.98
N ASP A 157 -9.12 -4.71 2.41
CA ASP A 157 -10.44 -4.94 3.00
C ASP A 157 -11.31 -3.68 3.14
N GLU A 158 -12.61 -3.87 3.40
CA GLU A 158 -13.55 -2.76 3.58
C GLU A 158 -13.84 -2.42 5.05
N ASN A 159 -13.55 -3.35 5.98
CA ASN A 159 -13.93 -3.25 7.39
C ASN A 159 -12.78 -2.83 8.30
N ARG A 160 -11.66 -2.43 7.71
CA ARG A 160 -10.40 -2.20 8.41
C ARG A 160 -10.15 -0.71 8.65
N ALA A 161 -9.55 -0.40 9.79
CA ALA A 161 -8.93 0.87 10.11
C ALA A 161 -7.59 0.62 10.80
N THR A 162 -6.58 1.44 10.48
CA THR A 162 -5.27 1.37 11.10
C THR A 162 -5.23 2.25 12.34
N HIS A 163 -4.91 1.69 13.51
CA HIS A 163 -4.74 2.45 14.75
C HIS A 163 -3.27 2.81 14.99
N TYR A 164 -2.36 1.89 14.71
CA TYR A 164 -0.92 2.09 14.77
C TYR A 164 -0.29 1.83 13.41
N SER A 165 0.75 2.57 13.05
CA SER A 165 1.60 2.26 11.92
C SER A 165 3.06 2.25 12.39
N SER A 166 3.71 1.08 12.30
CA SER A 166 5.07 0.84 12.81
C SER A 166 5.28 1.44 14.21
N GLY A 167 4.41 1.09 15.16
CA GLY A 167 4.47 1.53 16.56
C GLY A 167 4.05 2.99 16.83
N VAL A 168 3.69 3.77 15.82
CA VAL A 168 3.20 5.15 15.98
C VAL A 168 1.68 5.17 16.01
N GLN A 169 1.09 5.63 17.11
CA GLN A 169 -0.36 5.84 17.21
C GLN A 169 -0.80 6.94 16.23
N LEU A 170 -1.68 6.61 15.30
CA LEU A 170 -2.11 7.53 14.25
C LEU A 170 -3.08 8.60 14.75
N TYR A 171 -3.93 8.26 15.71
CA TYR A 171 -4.90 9.17 16.32
C TYR A 171 -5.07 8.89 17.81
N SER A 172 -5.41 9.92 18.56
CA SER A 172 -5.63 9.81 19.99
C SER A 172 -6.92 9.07 20.34
N ASP A 173 -6.97 8.47 21.54
CA ASP A 173 -8.16 7.77 22.06
C ASP A 173 -9.36 8.72 22.13
N ASP A 174 -9.17 9.97 22.60
CA ASP A 174 -10.20 11.01 22.64
C ASP A 174 -10.80 11.33 21.25
N PHE A 175 -9.92 11.39 20.22
CA PHE A 175 -10.36 11.64 18.87
C PHE A 175 -11.12 10.42 18.31
N PHE A 176 -10.65 9.21 18.62
CA PHE A 176 -11.33 7.97 18.26
C PHE A 176 -12.74 7.92 18.85
N GLU A 177 -12.86 8.00 20.16
CA GLU A 177 -14.17 7.88 20.85
C GLU A 177 -15.17 8.93 20.37
N LYS A 178 -14.70 10.15 20.17
CA LYS A 178 -15.56 11.27 19.85
C LYS A 178 -16.03 11.30 18.40
N TRP A 179 -15.15 10.97 17.46
CA TRP A 179 -15.39 11.22 16.05
C TRP A 179 -15.37 9.96 15.19
N LEU A 180 -14.40 9.03 15.42
CA LEU A 180 -14.22 7.88 14.56
C LEU A 180 -15.19 6.75 14.89
N GLN A 181 -15.29 6.37 16.15
CA GLN A 181 -16.08 5.23 16.57
C GLN A 181 -17.55 5.29 16.08
N PRO A 182 -18.29 6.43 16.23
CA PRO A 182 -19.66 6.49 15.73
C PRO A 182 -19.78 6.34 14.22
N THR A 183 -18.83 6.92 13.46
CA THR A 183 -18.84 6.86 12.01
C THR A 183 -18.41 5.49 11.53
N CYS A 184 -17.37 4.90 12.12
CA CYS A 184 -16.91 3.54 11.84
C CYS A 184 -18.03 2.52 12.06
N ALA A 185 -18.73 2.59 13.19
CA ALA A 185 -19.86 1.70 13.49
C ALA A 185 -20.98 1.80 12.44
N LYS A 186 -21.28 3.01 11.96
CA LYS A 186 -22.28 3.23 10.90
C LYS A 186 -21.91 2.52 9.59
N HIS A 187 -20.62 2.48 9.26
CA HIS A 187 -20.10 1.91 8.00
C HIS A 187 -19.56 0.49 8.12
N GLY A 188 -19.75 -0.16 9.29
CA GLY A 188 -19.33 -1.55 9.49
C GLY A 188 -17.84 -1.75 9.64
N VAL A 189 -17.06 -0.69 9.95
CA VAL A 189 -15.65 -0.81 10.29
C VAL A 189 -15.52 -1.36 11.70
N THR A 190 -15.06 -2.59 11.82
CA THR A 190 -14.99 -3.33 13.08
C THR A 190 -13.57 -3.78 13.45
N SER A 191 -12.64 -3.75 12.51
CA SER A 191 -11.25 -4.17 12.71
C SER A 191 -10.34 -2.95 12.83
N PHE A 192 -9.66 -2.80 13.97
CA PHE A 192 -8.67 -1.76 14.22
C PHE A 192 -7.32 -2.44 14.45
N ARG A 193 -6.40 -2.33 13.50
CA ARG A 193 -5.15 -3.08 13.50
C ARG A 193 -3.93 -2.17 13.51
N SER A 194 -2.81 -2.76 13.86
CA SER A 194 -1.50 -2.20 13.53
C SER A 194 -1.15 -2.60 12.10
N GLU A 195 -0.54 -1.69 11.38
CA GLU A 195 -0.04 -1.92 10.02
C GLU A 195 1.42 -1.46 9.93
N PRO A 196 2.20 -2.02 9.02
CA PRO A 196 3.58 -1.61 8.83
C PRO A 196 3.67 -0.16 8.32
N TRP A 197 4.46 0.08 7.33
CA TRP A 197 4.72 1.42 6.81
C TRP A 197 3.54 1.93 5.97
N THR A 198 3.17 3.20 6.18
CA THR A 198 2.18 3.92 5.37
C THR A 198 2.58 5.38 5.22
N CYS A 199 2.22 6.02 4.10
CA CYS A 199 2.48 7.45 3.88
C CYS A 199 1.96 8.32 5.02
N ILE A 200 0.84 7.96 5.61
CA ILE A 200 0.19 8.76 6.64
C ILE A 200 0.99 8.79 7.96
N LYS A 201 1.74 7.72 8.26
CA LYS A 201 2.67 7.71 9.40
C LYS A 201 3.74 8.80 9.27
N ILE A 202 4.26 9.00 8.06
CA ILE A 202 5.28 10.04 7.83
C ILE A 202 4.71 11.42 8.17
N VAL A 203 3.48 11.73 7.73
CA VAL A 203 2.81 12.99 8.10
C VAL A 203 2.65 13.08 9.61
N ARG A 204 2.11 12.01 10.25
CA ARG A 204 1.89 11.94 11.70
C ARG A 204 3.18 12.19 12.50
N SER A 205 4.29 11.63 12.05
CA SER A 205 5.57 11.73 12.75
C SER A 205 6.33 13.02 12.48
N THR A 206 6.14 13.64 11.32
CA THR A 206 6.99 14.75 10.85
C THR A 206 6.33 16.12 11.08
N TRP A 207 5.01 16.25 10.80
CA TRP A 207 4.33 17.50 10.96
C TRP A 207 3.99 17.79 12.42
N THR A 208 4.26 19.02 12.87
CA THR A 208 3.88 19.49 14.22
C THR A 208 3.35 20.92 14.17
N ASP A 209 2.41 21.21 15.07
CA ASP A 209 1.99 22.58 15.33
C ASP A 209 3.04 23.36 16.16
N LYS A 210 2.75 24.62 16.45
CA LYS A 210 3.62 25.48 17.26
C LYS A 210 3.87 25.00 18.70
N ASP A 211 3.02 24.11 19.22
CA ASP A 211 3.09 23.56 20.56
C ASP A 211 3.72 22.14 20.54
N GLY A 212 4.20 21.68 19.38
CA GLY A 212 4.84 20.38 19.18
C GLY A 212 3.84 19.21 19.10
N LYS A 213 2.56 19.49 18.89
CA LYS A 213 1.54 18.45 18.71
C LYS A 213 1.39 18.05 17.25
N HIS A 214 1.03 16.81 17.02
CA HIS A 214 0.94 16.20 15.70
C HIS A 214 -0.51 16.10 15.23
N LEU A 215 -0.75 16.23 13.91
CA LEU A 215 -2.07 16.08 13.31
C LEU A 215 -2.64 14.69 13.59
N GLU A 216 -3.95 14.61 13.85
CA GLU A 216 -4.66 13.33 13.85
C GLU A 216 -4.68 12.78 12.42
N CYS A 217 -4.23 11.54 12.27
CA CYS A 217 -4.08 10.85 11.01
C CYS A 217 -4.90 9.56 10.99
N LEU A 218 -5.52 9.24 9.88
CA LEU A 218 -6.50 8.15 9.77
C LEU A 218 -6.17 7.31 8.54
N ASN A 219 -6.16 5.98 8.67
CA ASN A 219 -6.04 5.09 7.53
C ASN A 219 -7.17 4.04 7.56
N PHE A 220 -7.82 3.83 6.43
CA PHE A 220 -8.97 2.94 6.26
C PHE A 220 -8.80 2.03 5.07
N GLY A 221 -9.60 0.96 5.06
CA GLY A 221 -9.67 0.04 3.95
C GLY A 221 -10.20 0.68 2.65
N ASN A 222 -9.70 0.20 1.53
CA ASN A 222 -10.10 0.59 0.18
C ASN A 222 -10.97 -0.47 -0.52
N ALA A 223 -11.27 -1.59 0.16
CA ALA A 223 -12.00 -2.75 -0.35
C ALA A 223 -11.25 -3.55 -1.44
N GLY A 224 -9.93 -3.42 -1.52
CA GLY A 224 -9.06 -4.27 -2.31
C GLY A 224 -8.87 -5.63 -1.67
N ASP A 225 -8.62 -6.63 -2.47
CA ASP A 225 -8.22 -7.97 -2.07
C ASP A 225 -6.95 -8.41 -2.80
N ASN A 226 -6.21 -9.36 -2.21
CA ASN A 226 -4.95 -9.87 -2.74
C ASN A 226 -3.94 -8.76 -3.14
N PRO A 227 -3.63 -7.80 -2.25
CA PRO A 227 -2.69 -6.74 -2.56
C PRO A 227 -1.33 -7.31 -2.98
N HIS A 228 -0.56 -6.55 -3.76
CA HIS A 228 0.76 -6.91 -4.26
C HIS A 228 0.82 -8.15 -5.16
N SER A 229 -0.31 -8.61 -5.70
CA SER A 229 -0.35 -9.77 -6.59
C SER A 229 -1.07 -9.49 -7.91
N ASP A 230 -0.77 -10.30 -8.93
CA ASP A 230 -1.51 -10.27 -10.21
C ASP A 230 -3.00 -10.66 -10.03
N GLN A 231 -3.37 -11.22 -8.87
CA GLN A 231 -4.74 -11.59 -8.52
C GLN A 231 -5.51 -10.44 -7.84
N GLU A 232 -4.87 -9.30 -7.65
CA GLU A 232 -5.49 -8.15 -7.00
C GLU A 232 -6.79 -7.76 -7.69
N GLY A 233 -7.82 -7.53 -6.87
CA GLY A 233 -9.14 -7.12 -7.29
C GLY A 233 -9.83 -6.26 -6.24
N ALA A 234 -11.13 -6.03 -6.40
CA ALA A 234 -11.92 -5.27 -5.43
C ALA A 234 -13.40 -5.63 -5.48
N SER A 235 -14.10 -5.48 -4.35
CA SER A 235 -15.54 -5.34 -4.29
C SER A 235 -15.93 -3.89 -4.61
N PHE A 236 -16.63 -3.66 -5.73
CA PHE A 236 -17.07 -2.30 -6.08
C PHE A 236 -18.06 -1.74 -5.04
N LYS A 237 -18.89 -2.59 -4.47
CA LYS A 237 -19.77 -2.20 -3.37
C LYS A 237 -18.97 -1.76 -2.14
N GLY A 238 -17.89 -2.48 -1.81
CA GLY A 238 -16.96 -2.11 -0.75
C GLY A 238 -16.28 -0.78 -1.03
N VAL A 239 -15.81 -0.55 -2.27
CA VAL A 239 -15.25 0.75 -2.70
C VAL A 239 -16.26 1.89 -2.51
N CYS A 240 -17.53 1.68 -2.88
CA CYS A 240 -18.57 2.69 -2.65
C CYS A 240 -18.83 2.92 -1.14
N ASN A 241 -18.76 1.89 -0.31
CA ASN A 241 -18.89 2.03 1.14
C ASN A 241 -17.71 2.81 1.73
N ALA A 242 -16.48 2.55 1.27
CA ALA A 242 -15.29 3.29 1.66
C ALA A 242 -15.37 4.78 1.25
N GLU A 243 -15.93 5.10 0.07
CA GLU A 243 -16.21 6.49 -0.33
C GLU A 243 -17.19 7.17 0.61
N GLU A 244 -18.30 6.51 0.97
CA GLU A 244 -19.29 7.09 1.88
C GLU A 244 -18.75 7.26 3.30
N LEU A 245 -17.94 6.30 3.79
CA LEU A 245 -17.21 6.43 5.05
C LEU A 245 -16.31 7.67 5.04
N LEU A 246 -15.48 7.80 4.01
CA LEU A 246 -14.55 8.92 3.87
C LEU A 246 -15.28 10.26 3.78
N TYR A 247 -16.38 10.32 3.02
CA TYR A 247 -17.22 11.51 2.93
C TYR A 247 -17.86 11.87 4.27
N ASP A 248 -18.41 10.91 4.98
CA ASP A 248 -19.01 11.12 6.30
C ASP A 248 -17.98 11.61 7.33
N LEU A 249 -16.76 11.05 7.34
CA LEU A 249 -15.68 11.54 8.20
C LEU A 249 -15.33 13.00 7.87
N CYS A 250 -15.16 13.32 6.60
CA CYS A 250 -14.83 14.68 6.14
C CYS A 250 -15.93 15.71 6.46
N THR A 251 -17.17 15.29 6.63
CA THR A 251 -18.31 16.19 6.88
C THR A 251 -18.77 16.20 8.33
N SER A 252 -18.53 15.15 9.11
CA SER A 252 -18.91 15.05 10.52
C SER A 252 -17.87 15.58 11.49
N ILE A 253 -16.57 15.47 11.14
CA ILE A 253 -15.49 16.01 11.97
C ILE A 253 -15.37 17.52 11.71
N PRO A 254 -15.50 18.39 12.74
CA PRO A 254 -15.43 19.84 12.55
C PRO A 254 -14.09 20.29 11.99
N CYS A 255 -14.12 21.19 11.00
CA CYS A 255 -12.95 21.81 10.40
C CYS A 255 -12.81 23.29 10.80
N ASP A 256 -13.24 23.65 12.00
CA ASP A 256 -13.05 24.99 12.60
C ASP A 256 -11.65 25.16 13.21
N LYS A 257 -10.93 24.07 13.41
CA LYS A 257 -9.56 23.99 13.93
C LYS A 257 -8.86 22.72 13.45
N GLN A 258 -7.56 22.69 13.66
CA GLN A 258 -6.76 21.47 13.52
C GLN A 258 -7.04 20.52 14.69
N HIS A 259 -7.13 19.24 14.41
CA HIS A 259 -7.17 18.19 15.42
C HIS A 259 -5.75 17.66 15.60
N VAL A 260 -5.21 17.89 16.78
CA VAL A 260 -3.81 17.57 17.11
C VAL A 260 -3.72 16.91 18.47
N SER A 261 -2.78 15.99 18.63
CA SER A 261 -2.47 15.33 19.89
C SER A 261 -0.99 15.03 20.01
N ASP A 262 -0.55 14.69 21.23
CA ASP A 262 0.78 14.14 21.44
C ASP A 262 0.84 12.74 20.80
N ILE A 263 2.00 12.36 20.24
CA ILE A 263 2.24 10.99 19.85
C ILE A 263 2.46 10.17 21.13
N LYS A 264 1.69 9.11 21.27
CA LYS A 264 2.06 8.01 22.16
C LYS A 264 2.84 7.03 21.31
N GLU A 265 4.15 6.96 21.51
CA GLU A 265 4.91 5.79 21.09
C GLU A 265 4.52 4.67 22.04
N GLU A 266 4.10 3.52 21.53
CA GLU A 266 4.04 2.35 22.38
C GLU A 266 5.44 2.08 22.89
N PRO A 267 5.64 1.91 24.22
CA PRO A 267 6.85 1.28 24.68
C PRO A 267 6.92 -0.08 23.96
N ARG A 268 8.02 -0.39 23.30
CA ARG A 268 8.30 -1.64 22.58
C ARG A 268 8.20 -2.87 23.49
N THR A 269 7.01 -3.16 23.95
CA THR A 269 6.67 -4.37 24.70
C THR A 269 5.39 -4.92 24.12
N TRP A 270 5.54 -5.61 22.98
CA TRP A 270 4.50 -6.48 22.47
C TRP A 270 4.36 -7.69 23.40
N SER A 271 3.64 -7.52 24.48
CA SER A 271 3.04 -8.67 25.14
C SER A 271 1.63 -8.82 24.55
N ARG A 272 1.37 -9.92 23.89
CA ARG A 272 0.08 -10.38 23.32
C ARG A 272 -1.12 -10.31 24.28
N GLY A 273 -1.10 -9.49 25.33
CA GLY A 273 -2.04 -9.58 26.43
C GLY A 273 -2.80 -8.32 26.84
N ASN A 274 -2.50 -7.13 26.28
CA ASN A 274 -3.11 -5.90 26.78
C ASN A 274 -3.52 -4.91 25.66
N LEU A 275 -4.13 -5.38 24.57
CA LEU A 275 -5.06 -4.53 23.84
C LEU A 275 -6.31 -4.39 24.72
N PRO A 276 -6.82 -3.16 25.00
CA PRO A 276 -8.14 -3.03 25.56
C PRO A 276 -9.10 -3.78 24.63
N SER A 277 -9.78 -4.77 25.15
CA SER A 277 -10.81 -5.49 24.40
C SER A 277 -11.89 -4.46 24.03
N PHE A 278 -11.86 -3.99 22.78
CA PHE A 278 -12.92 -3.12 22.24
C PHE A 278 -14.29 -3.79 22.26
N ALA A 279 -14.37 -5.11 22.48
CA ALA A 279 -15.61 -5.85 22.71
C ALA A 279 -16.37 -5.43 23.97
N SER A 280 -15.74 -4.73 24.91
CA SER A 280 -16.42 -4.25 26.14
C SER A 280 -17.22 -2.95 25.95
N TYR A 281 -17.08 -2.26 24.81
CA TYR A 281 -17.82 -1.02 24.52
C TYR A 281 -19.01 -1.19 23.58
N ALA A 282 -19.09 -2.28 22.83
CA ALA A 282 -20.29 -2.67 22.11
C ALA A 282 -21.12 -3.54 23.06
N GLY A 283 -22.15 -2.99 23.69
CA GLY A 283 -23.07 -3.72 24.56
C GLY A 283 -23.93 -4.73 23.78
N TYR A 284 -23.32 -5.79 23.28
CA TYR A 284 -23.97 -6.97 22.75
C TYR A 284 -23.59 -8.19 23.58
N GLY A 285 -24.64 -8.89 24.03
CA GLY A 285 -24.61 -10.00 24.95
C GLY A 285 -23.76 -11.16 24.44
N ASP A 286 -23.24 -11.78 25.46
CA ASP A 286 -22.59 -13.07 25.53
C ASP A 286 -23.37 -14.15 24.77
N GLU A 287 -22.89 -14.53 23.60
CA GLU A 287 -23.08 -15.87 23.05
C GLU A 287 -21.71 -16.37 22.59
N SER A 288 -21.23 -17.33 23.36
CA SER A 288 -19.99 -18.06 23.14
C SER A 288 -20.09 -18.91 21.86
N ASP A 289 -19.53 -18.43 20.78
CA ASP A 289 -19.11 -19.28 19.67
C ASP A 289 -17.58 -19.25 19.62
N ASP A 290 -17.02 -20.44 19.87
CA ASP A 290 -15.60 -20.75 19.68
C ASP A 290 -15.25 -20.47 18.19
N PHE A 291 -14.80 -19.28 17.89
CA PHE A 291 -14.06 -19.02 16.67
C PHE A 291 -12.59 -19.28 16.98
N ASP A 292 -12.10 -20.36 16.42
CA ASP A 292 -10.67 -20.62 16.29
C ASP A 292 -10.01 -19.36 15.70
N ASP A 293 -9.16 -18.74 16.50
CA ASP A 293 -8.32 -17.62 16.15
C ASP A 293 -7.22 -18.13 15.19
N ASP A 294 -7.54 -18.17 13.89
CA ASP A 294 -6.59 -18.46 12.82
C ASP A 294 -5.86 -17.16 12.43
N SER A 295 -5.12 -16.57 13.38
CA SER A 295 -4.22 -15.43 13.16
C SER A 295 -2.79 -15.90 12.82
N SER A 296 -2.63 -17.08 12.19
CA SER A 296 -1.33 -17.71 11.92
C SER A 296 -0.83 -17.50 10.48
N LEU A 297 -1.06 -16.34 9.86
CA LEU A 297 -0.65 -16.17 8.47
C LEU A 297 0.72 -15.52 8.24
N ASN A 298 1.46 -15.12 9.29
CA ASN A 298 2.77 -14.47 9.11
C ASN A 298 3.95 -15.16 9.80
N ASP A 299 3.77 -16.31 10.45
CA ASP A 299 4.86 -17.00 11.14
C ASP A 299 5.16 -18.38 10.51
N ASP A 300 4.87 -18.56 9.23
CA ASP A 300 5.07 -19.87 8.55
C ASP A 300 6.52 -20.34 8.58
N TRP A 301 7.49 -19.42 8.61
CA TRP A 301 8.90 -19.74 8.74
C TRP A 301 9.26 -20.44 10.09
N GLN A 302 8.46 -20.25 11.15
CA GLN A 302 8.66 -20.91 12.44
C GLN A 302 8.28 -22.40 12.42
N LEU A 303 7.58 -22.84 11.39
CA LEU A 303 7.21 -24.26 11.19
C LEU A 303 8.31 -25.05 10.46
N HIS A 304 9.32 -24.36 9.92
CA HIS A 304 10.43 -24.95 9.19
C HIS A 304 11.59 -25.33 10.11
N ASP A 305 12.27 -26.41 9.76
CA ASP A 305 13.48 -26.84 10.48
C ASP A 305 14.69 -25.95 10.11
N ASP A 306 15.60 -25.75 11.06
CA ASP A 306 16.79 -24.91 10.85
C ASP A 306 17.73 -25.40 9.71
N THR A 307 17.48 -26.60 9.18
CA THR A 307 18.20 -27.18 8.03
C THR A 307 17.45 -27.01 6.70
N ASP A 308 16.24 -26.44 6.70
CA ASP A 308 15.50 -26.21 5.47
C ASP A 308 16.19 -25.17 4.62
N LEU A 309 16.28 -25.43 3.30
CA LEU A 309 16.88 -24.49 2.35
C LEU A 309 15.92 -23.35 2.05
N CYS A 310 16.40 -22.14 2.18
CA CYS A 310 15.63 -20.95 1.92
C CYS A 310 16.45 -19.85 1.25
N GLN A 311 15.76 -18.85 0.71
CA GLN A 311 16.32 -17.62 0.19
C GLN A 311 15.84 -16.45 1.04
N PHE A 312 16.68 -15.43 1.19
CA PHE A 312 16.34 -14.21 1.89
C PHE A 312 16.85 -12.98 1.14
N ILE A 313 16.06 -11.91 1.10
CA ILE A 313 16.41 -10.67 0.42
C ILE A 313 16.84 -9.64 1.45
N PHE A 314 18.14 -9.35 1.50
CA PHE A 314 18.70 -8.28 2.32
C PHE A 314 18.64 -6.95 1.60
N THR A 315 18.28 -5.89 2.31
CA THR A 315 18.36 -4.49 1.84
C THR A 315 19.57 -3.78 2.47
N TYR A 316 20.15 -2.83 1.74
CA TYR A 316 21.34 -2.10 2.16
C TYR A 316 21.22 -0.64 1.77
N ASP A 317 21.86 0.26 2.53
CA ASP A 317 21.95 1.67 2.16
C ASP A 317 22.77 1.87 0.88
N ASP A 318 23.85 1.11 0.75
CA ASP A 318 24.72 1.17 -0.42
C ASP A 318 25.51 -0.15 -0.62
N LYS A 319 26.34 -0.16 -1.65
CA LYS A 319 27.18 -1.31 -1.98
C LYS A 319 28.28 -1.58 -0.96
N GLU A 320 28.79 -0.57 -0.26
CA GLU A 320 29.82 -0.72 0.75
C GLU A 320 29.29 -1.49 1.96
N GLN A 321 28.07 -1.20 2.38
CA GLN A 321 27.38 -1.92 3.46
C GLN A 321 27.14 -3.40 3.08
N TYR A 322 26.75 -3.66 1.82
CA TYR A 322 26.63 -5.03 1.29
C TYR A 322 27.96 -5.80 1.35
N GLU A 323 29.04 -5.23 0.83
CA GLU A 323 30.36 -5.90 0.82
C GLU A 323 30.84 -6.16 2.26
N LYS A 324 30.62 -5.24 3.17
CA LYS A 324 30.95 -5.39 4.59
C LYS A 324 30.15 -6.50 5.28
N HIS A 325 28.84 -6.58 4.99
CA HIS A 325 28.01 -7.67 5.52
C HIS A 325 28.47 -9.02 5.01
N LYS A 326 28.77 -9.12 3.72
CA LYS A 326 29.30 -10.33 3.10
C LYS A 326 30.62 -10.77 3.72
N GLU A 327 31.57 -9.84 3.92
CA GLU A 327 32.84 -10.11 4.58
C GLU A 327 32.65 -10.59 6.04
N LEU A 328 31.68 -10.04 6.77
CA LEU A 328 31.35 -10.48 8.12
C LEU A 328 30.82 -11.92 8.12
N CYS A 329 29.88 -12.25 7.24
CA CYS A 329 29.37 -13.62 7.12
C CYS A 329 30.48 -14.63 6.78
N GLU A 330 31.37 -14.29 5.82
CA GLU A 330 32.53 -15.12 5.48
C GLU A 330 33.50 -15.26 6.67
N GLY A 331 33.74 -14.19 7.43
CA GLY A 331 34.62 -14.17 8.60
C GLY A 331 34.12 -15.02 9.77
N GLU A 332 32.81 -15.07 9.98
CA GLU A 332 32.16 -15.89 11.00
C GLU A 332 31.89 -17.34 10.53
N GLY A 333 32.18 -17.64 9.26
CA GLY A 333 32.03 -18.99 8.69
C GLY A 333 30.59 -19.37 8.39
N ILE A 334 29.70 -18.39 8.18
CA ILE A 334 28.29 -18.59 7.82
C ILE A 334 28.20 -19.11 6.38
N LEU A 335 27.55 -20.25 6.19
CA LEU A 335 27.50 -20.99 4.95
C LEU A 335 26.30 -20.58 4.07
N ILE A 336 26.32 -19.34 3.61
CA ILE A 336 25.31 -18.83 2.66
C ILE A 336 25.96 -18.37 1.35
N SER A 337 25.21 -18.41 0.27
CA SER A 337 25.62 -17.86 -1.02
C SER A 337 24.89 -16.56 -1.32
N PHE A 338 25.61 -15.46 -1.48
CA PHE A 338 25.04 -14.21 -1.91
C PHE A 338 24.99 -14.11 -3.44
N ASN A 339 23.81 -13.77 -3.96
CA ASN A 339 23.68 -13.31 -5.33
C ASN A 339 24.24 -11.88 -5.47
N ASN A 340 24.56 -11.49 -6.70
CA ASN A 340 25.12 -10.17 -6.97
C ASN A 340 24.21 -9.05 -6.47
N TYR A 341 24.81 -8.07 -5.79
CA TYR A 341 24.16 -6.85 -5.36
C TYR A 341 23.49 -6.11 -6.52
N LYS A 342 22.24 -5.79 -6.37
CA LYS A 342 21.47 -5.02 -7.35
C LYS A 342 21.44 -3.54 -6.95
N SER A 343 22.31 -2.74 -7.54
CA SER A 343 22.46 -1.31 -7.21
C SER A 343 21.18 -0.47 -7.46
N ASN A 344 20.30 -0.92 -8.34
CA ASN A 344 19.05 -0.21 -8.64
C ASN A 344 17.95 -0.41 -7.57
N SER A 345 18.07 -1.44 -6.73
CA SER A 345 17.15 -1.72 -5.62
C SER A 345 17.87 -1.76 -4.27
N SER A 346 19.18 -1.57 -4.24
CA SER A 346 19.99 -1.68 -3.00
C SER A 346 19.80 -3.01 -2.27
N THR A 347 19.63 -4.11 -3.02
CA THR A 347 19.32 -5.43 -2.46
C THR A 347 20.29 -6.50 -2.93
N ALA A 348 20.48 -7.53 -2.12
CA ALA A 348 21.09 -8.79 -2.53
C ALA A 348 20.30 -9.96 -1.92
N MET A 349 20.16 -11.04 -2.69
CA MET A 349 19.53 -12.27 -2.22
C MET A 349 20.61 -13.22 -1.70
N ALA A 350 20.38 -13.78 -0.52
CA ALA A 350 21.18 -14.86 0.05
C ALA A 350 20.40 -16.17 -0.04
N GLU A 351 21.14 -17.29 -0.16
CA GLU A 351 20.58 -18.64 -0.18
C GLU A 351 21.39 -19.54 0.74
N GLY A 352 20.73 -20.31 1.61
CA GLY A 352 21.35 -21.21 2.56
C GLY A 352 20.34 -21.93 3.44
N GLU A 353 20.80 -22.69 4.42
CA GLU A 353 19.93 -23.26 5.43
C GLU A 353 19.33 -22.16 6.34
N LEU A 354 18.13 -22.37 6.86
CA LEU A 354 17.42 -21.39 7.67
C LEU A 354 18.27 -20.85 8.84
N GLN A 355 19.01 -21.75 9.53
CA GLN A 355 19.88 -21.33 10.62
C GLN A 355 21.01 -20.40 10.16
N GLU A 356 21.57 -20.65 8.97
CA GLU A 356 22.64 -19.81 8.41
C GLU A 356 22.07 -18.44 7.94
N ILE A 357 20.87 -18.42 7.43
CA ILE A 357 20.17 -17.17 7.10
C ILE A 357 19.85 -16.36 8.36
N LYS A 358 19.40 -17.00 9.46
CA LYS A 358 19.21 -16.34 10.76
C LYS A 358 20.52 -15.74 11.30
N ASN A 359 21.62 -16.47 11.19
CA ASN A 359 22.94 -15.99 11.61
C ASN A 359 23.39 -14.78 10.78
N ALA A 360 23.19 -14.82 9.47
CA ALA A 360 23.48 -13.71 8.57
C ALA A 360 22.60 -12.48 8.87
N TYR A 361 21.33 -12.68 9.20
CA TYR A 361 20.42 -11.60 9.57
C TYR A 361 20.85 -10.89 10.86
N ILE A 362 21.35 -11.63 11.86
CA ILE A 362 21.92 -11.02 13.07
C ILE A 362 23.10 -10.10 12.73
N LEU A 363 24.02 -10.53 11.87
CA LEU A 363 25.15 -9.70 11.45
C LEU A 363 24.71 -8.49 10.62
N TRP A 364 23.70 -8.66 9.76
CA TRP A 364 23.10 -7.56 9.03
C TRP A 364 22.45 -6.55 9.98
N TYR A 365 21.70 -7.02 10.97
CA TYR A 365 21.08 -6.18 12.00
C TYR A 365 22.12 -5.37 12.77
N GLN A 366 23.18 -6.02 13.26
CA GLN A 366 24.29 -5.34 13.96
C GLN A 366 24.93 -4.24 13.10
N LEU A 367 25.09 -4.50 11.81
CA LEU A 367 25.69 -3.55 10.86
C LEU A 367 24.74 -2.41 10.53
N PHE A 368 23.46 -2.70 10.35
CA PHE A 368 22.47 -1.72 9.91
C PHE A 368 22.09 -0.75 11.03
N TYR A 369 21.92 -1.27 12.24
CA TYR A 369 21.52 -0.47 13.41
C TYR A 369 22.70 -0.04 14.30
N ASP A 370 23.94 -0.36 13.92
CA ASP A 370 25.16 -0.10 14.70
C ASP A 370 25.07 -0.66 16.16
N ASP A 371 24.40 -1.80 16.32
CA ASP A 371 24.18 -2.46 17.61
C ASP A 371 24.90 -3.81 17.72
N PRO A 372 26.16 -3.83 18.19
CA PRO A 372 26.93 -5.07 18.35
C PRO A 372 26.53 -5.89 19.58
N THR A 373 25.52 -5.50 20.34
CA THR A 373 25.12 -6.20 21.58
C THR A 373 24.23 -7.40 21.32
N VAL A 374 23.46 -7.38 20.22
CA VAL A 374 22.62 -8.50 19.78
C VAL A 374 23.50 -9.57 19.14
N LYS A 375 23.58 -10.75 19.72
CA LYS A 375 24.47 -11.84 19.27
C LYS A 375 23.77 -13.17 19.01
N THR A 376 22.53 -13.28 19.44
CA THR A 376 21.74 -14.50 19.30
C THR A 376 20.37 -14.17 18.70
N TRP A 377 19.72 -15.18 18.13
CA TRP A 377 18.37 -15.05 17.60
C TRP A 377 17.37 -14.65 18.68
N ASP A 378 17.52 -15.23 19.90
CA ASP A 378 16.65 -14.89 21.03
C ASP A 378 16.83 -13.43 21.49
N GLU A 379 18.06 -12.91 21.48
CA GLU A 379 18.31 -11.49 21.77
C GLU A 379 17.75 -10.58 20.70
N LEU A 380 17.87 -10.97 19.43
CA LEU A 380 17.30 -10.24 18.30
C LEU A 380 15.77 -10.16 18.40
N SER A 381 15.11 -11.28 18.63
CA SER A 381 13.64 -11.34 18.76
C SER A 381 13.08 -10.53 19.94
N MET A 382 13.92 -10.09 20.87
CA MET A 382 13.54 -9.19 21.97
C MET A 382 13.60 -7.70 21.57
N VAL A 383 14.32 -7.35 20.52
CA VAL A 383 14.58 -5.97 20.10
C VAL A 383 14.04 -5.66 18.69
N ASP A 384 13.75 -6.70 17.92
CA ASP A 384 13.17 -6.65 16.58
C ASP A 384 11.93 -7.55 16.56
N ASP A 385 10.85 -7.12 15.88
CA ASP A 385 9.62 -7.91 15.74
C ASP A 385 9.74 -9.03 14.70
N LEU A 386 10.86 -9.08 13.98
CA LEU A 386 11.16 -10.04 12.92
C LEU A 386 10.18 -10.04 11.73
N GLU A 387 9.35 -9.00 11.60
CA GLU A 387 8.48 -8.84 10.43
C GLU A 387 9.32 -8.77 9.15
N ASP A 388 10.39 -7.97 9.15
CA ASP A 388 11.31 -7.87 8.01
C ASP A 388 11.95 -9.23 7.66
N PHE A 389 12.15 -10.11 8.66
CA PHE A 389 12.66 -11.44 8.41
C PHE A 389 11.59 -12.36 7.84
N SER A 390 10.38 -12.35 8.38
CA SER A 390 9.27 -13.18 7.88
C SER A 390 8.88 -12.82 6.45
N ASP A 391 8.89 -11.53 6.13
CA ASP A 391 8.52 -11.02 4.80
C ASP A 391 9.60 -11.26 3.74
N GLY A 392 10.86 -11.40 4.17
CA GLY A 392 12.01 -11.58 3.26
C GLY A 392 12.39 -13.02 2.96
N ILE A 393 11.80 -14.01 3.65
CA ILE A 393 12.21 -15.42 3.54
C ILE A 393 11.34 -16.21 2.56
N ILE A 394 11.98 -17.04 1.73
CA ILE A 394 11.33 -17.92 0.74
C ILE A 394 11.92 -19.33 0.88
N PHE A 395 11.12 -20.35 1.17
CA PHE A 395 11.56 -21.73 1.25
C PHE A 395 11.59 -22.39 -0.13
N LEU A 396 12.65 -23.13 -0.44
CA LEU A 396 12.89 -23.72 -1.76
C LEU A 396 12.20 -25.07 -1.98
N ASP A 397 11.78 -25.73 -0.90
CA ASP A 397 11.15 -27.06 -0.95
C ASP A 397 9.63 -27.04 -0.71
N ASP A 398 8.97 -25.90 -0.79
CA ASP A 398 7.50 -25.83 -0.64
C ASP A 398 6.83 -26.54 -1.82
N PRO A 399 5.95 -27.55 -1.57
CA PRO A 399 5.30 -28.34 -2.63
C PRO A 399 4.43 -27.55 -3.61
N LEU A 400 4.12 -26.29 -3.32
CA LEU A 400 3.33 -25.42 -4.19
C LEU A 400 4.16 -24.87 -5.36
N ASP A 401 5.49 -24.71 -5.21
CA ASP A 401 6.36 -24.23 -6.30
C ASP A 401 6.75 -25.33 -7.29
N ALA A 402 6.54 -26.62 -6.96
CA ALA A 402 6.82 -27.76 -7.83
C ALA A 402 5.81 -27.95 -8.97
N LEU A 403 4.71 -27.22 -9.01
CA LEU A 403 3.66 -27.38 -10.04
C LEU A 403 3.85 -26.49 -11.27
N ASP A 404 4.78 -25.54 -11.27
CA ASP A 404 4.95 -24.61 -12.40
C ASP A 404 6.11 -24.94 -13.36
N ASN A 405 6.88 -26.00 -13.11
CA ASN A 405 8.04 -26.40 -13.95
C ASN A 405 7.89 -27.73 -14.71
N GLY A 406 6.72 -28.05 -15.20
CA GLY A 406 6.51 -29.34 -15.93
C GLY A 406 5.51 -29.29 -17.06
N SER A 407 5.89 -28.85 -18.24
CA SER A 407 5.85 -29.64 -19.48
C SER A 407 5.80 -28.80 -20.75
N SER A 408 6.91 -28.74 -21.43
CA SER A 408 6.93 -28.52 -22.87
C SER A 408 6.55 -29.81 -23.60
N ALA A 409 5.44 -29.84 -24.32
CA ALA A 409 5.26 -30.77 -25.42
C ALA A 409 4.29 -30.20 -26.45
N SER A 410 4.87 -29.98 -27.61
CA SER A 410 4.33 -29.77 -28.94
C SER A 410 2.90 -30.24 -29.25
N SER A 411 2.11 -29.40 -29.93
CA SER A 411 1.47 -29.85 -31.17
C SER A 411 0.99 -28.66 -32.02
N THR A 412 1.54 -28.63 -33.21
CA THR A 412 1.09 -27.90 -34.38
C THR A 412 -0.34 -28.22 -34.73
N THR A 413 -1.19 -27.22 -34.92
CA THR A 413 -2.15 -27.04 -36.02
C THR A 413 -3.15 -25.93 -35.71
N SER A 414 -3.16 -24.88 -36.51
CA SER A 414 -4.34 -24.13 -36.98
C SER A 414 -3.99 -22.64 -37.23
N ALA A 415 -3.31 -22.43 -38.33
CA ALA A 415 -3.08 -21.10 -38.88
C ALA A 415 -4.18 -20.75 -39.91
N LYS A 416 -5.44 -20.66 -39.53
CA LYS A 416 -6.50 -20.16 -40.44
C LYS A 416 -7.72 -19.49 -39.76
N LYS A 417 -7.64 -19.15 -38.48
CA LYS A 417 -8.73 -18.43 -37.77
C LYS A 417 -8.28 -17.09 -37.13
N LYS A 418 -7.12 -16.58 -37.52
CA LYS A 418 -6.53 -15.40 -36.87
C LYS A 418 -6.77 -14.06 -37.60
N GLU A 419 -7.35 -14.08 -38.80
CA GLU A 419 -7.55 -12.81 -39.54
C GLU A 419 -8.90 -12.14 -39.29
N GLU A 420 -9.95 -12.87 -39.00
CA GLU A 420 -11.27 -12.25 -38.76
C GLU A 420 -11.43 -11.62 -37.36
N LYS A 421 -10.65 -12.02 -36.37
CA LYS A 421 -10.69 -11.40 -35.01
C LYS A 421 -9.84 -10.14 -34.84
N LYS A 422 -9.05 -9.77 -35.84
CA LYS A 422 -8.20 -8.57 -35.78
C LYS A 422 -8.92 -7.28 -36.16
N GLU A 423 -10.06 -7.36 -36.83
CA GLU A 423 -10.81 -6.15 -37.23
C GLU A 423 -11.86 -5.73 -36.18
N GLU A 424 -12.41 -6.64 -35.40
CA GLU A 424 -13.36 -6.26 -34.32
C GLU A 424 -12.70 -5.66 -33.08
N ASN A 425 -11.40 -5.88 -32.85
CA ASN A 425 -10.68 -5.34 -31.69
C ASN A 425 -10.06 -3.94 -31.93
N LYS A 426 -10.23 -3.36 -33.12
CA LYS A 426 -9.74 -2.00 -33.41
C LYS A 426 -10.75 -0.90 -33.08
N ALA A 427 -11.96 -1.24 -32.72
CA ALA A 427 -13.05 -0.26 -32.54
C ALA A 427 -13.34 0.11 -31.08
N SER A 428 -12.59 -0.36 -30.07
CA SER A 428 -12.95 -0.15 -28.67
C SER A 428 -11.83 0.29 -27.71
N GLN A 429 -10.67 0.68 -28.20
CA GLN A 429 -9.65 1.29 -27.32
C GLN A 429 -9.22 2.63 -27.88
N MET A 430 -9.80 3.68 -27.32
CA MET A 430 -9.32 5.04 -27.50
C MET A 430 -7.90 5.14 -26.90
N ASP A 431 -6.93 5.68 -27.65
CA ASP A 431 -5.60 6.03 -27.13
C ASP A 431 -5.77 7.01 -25.97
N PHE A 432 -4.90 6.90 -24.94
CA PHE A 432 -4.91 7.80 -23.78
C PHE A 432 -4.98 9.28 -24.15
N TRP A 433 -4.24 9.69 -25.19
CA TRP A 433 -4.28 11.07 -25.68
C TRP A 433 -5.59 11.44 -26.39
N GLU A 434 -6.17 10.51 -27.14
CA GLU A 434 -7.49 10.70 -27.74
C GLU A 434 -8.56 10.83 -26.66
N TRP A 435 -8.46 10.00 -25.59
CA TRP A 435 -9.34 10.08 -24.43
C TRP A 435 -9.21 11.42 -23.68
N ILE A 436 -7.98 11.89 -23.37
CA ILE A 436 -7.73 13.21 -22.78
C ILE A 436 -8.31 14.33 -23.66
N GLN A 437 -8.16 14.24 -24.99
CA GLN A 437 -8.70 15.24 -25.91
C GLN A 437 -10.24 15.16 -26.00
N ALA A 438 -10.81 13.97 -26.01
CA ALA A 438 -12.26 13.76 -25.99
C ALA A 438 -12.89 14.34 -24.72
N ARG A 439 -12.25 14.11 -23.57
CA ARG A 439 -12.65 14.71 -22.29
C ARG A 439 -12.57 16.23 -22.30
N LYS A 440 -11.50 16.81 -22.86
CA LYS A 440 -11.39 18.28 -23.03
C LYS A 440 -12.50 18.87 -23.94
N ARG A 441 -13.04 18.06 -24.85
CA ARG A 441 -14.17 18.45 -25.67
C ARG A 441 -15.54 18.14 -25.06
N GLY A 442 -15.58 17.46 -23.90
CA GLY A 442 -16.84 17.05 -23.25
C GLY A 442 -17.58 15.94 -24.01
N GLU A 443 -16.85 15.06 -24.70
CA GLU A 443 -17.37 13.95 -25.49
C GLU A 443 -17.39 12.63 -24.69
N VAL A 444 -16.66 12.59 -23.58
CA VAL A 444 -16.57 11.48 -22.60
C VAL A 444 -16.45 12.05 -21.18
#